data_8838892721d6b016c3b462d11d4c891d
#
_entry.id   8838892721d6b016c3b462d11d4c891d
#
_cell.length_a   1.000
_cell.length_b   1.000
_cell.length_c   1.000
_cell.angle_alpha   90.00
_cell.angle_beta   90.00
_cell.angle_gamma   90.00
#
_symmetry.space_group_name_H-M   'P 1'
#
loop_
_entity.id
_entity.type
_entity.pdbx_description
1 polymer ?
#
loop_
_entity_poly.entity_id
_entity_poly.type
_entity_poly.pdbx_seq_one_letter_code
_entity_poly.pdbx_strand_id
1 'polypeptide(L)'
;MNPRDKPLNGGDTRPPIEGRTVTSVFKHMKQGPHYRPGNVRSTKLLTRMFWEFLKNIPAILKLRRIYAKQKANGKTEDFSVIFYSDNLDEINGIANSLRSVVPYLKSKGKKVQLWGSAFHTRTNGVVEDSFAVLFPRAASMEQLGYADSELAFPYLVPVLKMLKRYPADLMELETPSPGAWLVGIAAKIVGLKVISHYRTDVPSYTRSLVKEAWMRRYVLWLIRIFYQNTTPVISPCEVYCKILETEIKVKPEHIRILPRGIPLENFSPTYRKTAESVRFLYVGRLSSEKDIPFLEILWKEFCKENQNAELTFVGGGWYLDTLKENMKDYPNVHFAGIKAGKELAQCYANADFFLFPSATDTFGNVIVESLASGTPAIVTDKGGPQDIIKSAKEKCGWILPFRDLEIWKSQLKQCCEMLKTQEYEQMRNVCAEHSKNYTLERMTSSLWEFYKSIF
;
A
#
# COMPACT_ATOMS: atom_id res chain seq x y z
N MET A 1 -23.40 47.88 7.93
CA MET A 1 -22.59 46.78 8.46
C MET A 1 -22.88 45.54 7.62
N ASN A 2 -21.92 45.08 6.87
CA ASN A 2 -22.05 44.02 5.87
C ASN A 2 -21.86 42.66 6.54
N PRO A 3 -22.72 41.61 6.32
CA PRO A 3 -22.69 40.37 7.05
C PRO A 3 -21.55 39.40 6.63
N ARG A 4 -20.49 39.89 5.97
CA ARG A 4 -19.41 39.08 5.40
C ARG A 4 -18.11 38.98 6.23
N ASP A 5 -18.05 39.64 7.39
CA ASP A 5 -16.83 39.68 8.24
C ASP A 5 -16.98 38.89 9.55
N LYS A 6 -17.44 37.65 9.45
CA LYS A 6 -17.21 36.71 10.57
C LYS A 6 -15.86 36.01 10.37
N PRO A 7 -14.92 36.12 11.32
CA PRO A 7 -13.68 35.34 11.25
C PRO A 7 -13.99 33.85 11.35
N LEU A 8 -13.41 33.06 10.47
CA LEU A 8 -13.38 31.60 10.52
C LEU A 8 -12.52 31.17 11.73
N ASN A 9 -13.08 31.29 12.92
CA ASN A 9 -12.52 30.74 14.16
C ASN A 9 -12.92 29.27 14.27
N GLY A 10 -12.29 28.42 13.48
CA GLY A 10 -12.08 27.00 13.74
C GLY A 10 -10.58 26.79 13.92
N GLY A 11 -10.02 27.40 14.96
CA GLY A 11 -8.61 27.22 15.29
C GLY A 11 -8.34 25.76 15.67
N ASP A 12 -7.52 25.08 14.86
CA ASP A 12 -6.89 23.83 15.24
C ASP A 12 -6.03 24.12 16.49
N THR A 13 -6.52 23.70 17.66
CA THR A 13 -5.89 23.94 18.97
C THR A 13 -4.65 23.08 19.22
N ARG A 14 -4.15 22.36 18.20
CA ARG A 14 -2.92 21.57 18.32
C ARG A 14 -1.69 22.47 18.20
N PRO A 15 -0.72 22.32 19.12
CA PRO A 15 0.51 23.10 19.04
C PRO A 15 1.30 22.80 17.77
N PRO A 16 2.01 23.79 17.20
CA PRO A 16 2.89 23.56 16.04
C PRO A 16 3.96 22.52 16.37
N ILE A 17 4.32 21.73 15.35
CA ILE A 17 5.25 20.59 15.49
C ILE A 17 6.72 21.07 15.37
N GLU A 18 7.05 22.22 15.89
CA GLU A 18 8.45 22.59 16.04
C GLU A 18 9.12 21.68 17.07
N GLY A 19 10.16 20.96 16.66
CA GLY A 19 10.92 20.04 17.53
C GLY A 19 10.42 18.59 17.58
N ARG A 20 9.39 18.19 16.82
CA ARG A 20 8.95 16.79 16.77
C ARG A 20 9.67 16.01 15.68
N THR A 21 10.08 14.79 16.00
CA THR A 21 10.62 13.84 15.04
C THR A 21 9.50 13.22 14.18
N VAL A 22 9.82 12.74 12.98
CA VAL A 22 8.89 11.99 12.11
C VAL A 22 8.31 10.79 12.87
N THR A 23 9.14 10.11 13.65
CA THR A 23 8.75 8.97 14.49
C THR A 23 7.71 9.38 15.54
N SER A 24 7.83 10.58 16.15
CA SER A 24 6.84 11.08 17.10
C SER A 24 5.52 11.45 16.43
N VAL A 25 5.56 11.96 15.19
CA VAL A 25 4.38 12.23 14.38
C VAL A 25 3.61 10.91 14.14
N PHE A 26 4.29 9.85 13.70
CA PHE A 26 3.67 8.54 13.48
C PHE A 26 3.10 7.90 14.78
N LYS A 27 3.70 8.15 15.93
CA LYS A 27 3.22 7.63 17.22
C LYS A 27 1.91 8.28 17.68
N HIS A 28 1.71 9.56 17.38
CA HIS A 28 0.48 10.31 17.74
C HIS A 28 -0.71 9.98 16.82
N MET A 29 -0.48 9.45 15.61
CA MET A 29 -1.53 9.09 14.66
C MET A 29 -2.42 7.93 15.12
N LYS A 30 -1.97 7.12 16.08
CA LYS A 30 -2.77 6.03 16.66
C LYS A 30 -3.91 6.51 17.60
N GLN A 31 -4.01 7.82 17.93
CA GLN A 31 -4.86 8.33 19.03
C GLN A 31 -5.68 9.58 18.70
N GLY A 32 -5.73 10.11 17.48
CA GLY A 32 -6.39 11.39 17.19
C GLY A 32 -7.77 11.29 16.53
N PRO A 33 -8.68 12.25 16.81
CA PRO A 33 -9.99 12.31 16.15
C PRO A 33 -9.87 12.65 14.66
N HIS A 34 -10.82 12.13 13.87
CA HIS A 34 -10.93 12.33 12.43
C HIS A 34 -10.98 13.82 12.06
N TYR A 35 -10.01 14.30 11.31
CA TYR A 35 -10.00 15.63 10.72
C TYR A 35 -10.76 15.58 9.39
N ARG A 36 -11.76 16.44 9.19
CA ARG A 36 -12.40 16.67 7.89
C ARG A 36 -11.71 17.85 7.19
N PRO A 37 -10.99 17.63 6.09
CA PRO A 37 -10.37 18.70 5.35
C PRO A 37 -11.40 19.50 4.53
N GLY A 38 -11.12 20.77 4.32
CA GLY A 38 -11.94 21.60 3.45
C GLY A 38 -11.76 21.22 1.97
N ASN A 39 -12.86 20.99 1.26
CA ASN A 39 -12.92 20.66 -0.16
C ASN A 39 -12.22 21.72 -1.03
N VAL A 40 -11.03 21.42 -1.55
CA VAL A 40 -10.39 22.18 -2.61
C VAL A 40 -10.82 21.58 -3.95
N ARG A 41 -11.50 22.36 -4.80
CA ARG A 41 -11.88 21.92 -6.15
C ARG A 41 -10.62 21.52 -6.94
N SER A 42 -10.65 20.36 -7.60
CA SER A 42 -9.53 19.76 -8.33
C SER A 42 -8.84 20.69 -9.33
N THR A 43 -9.58 21.59 -9.97
CA THR A 43 -9.04 22.62 -10.88
C THR A 43 -8.10 23.61 -10.19
N LYS A 44 -8.40 24.03 -8.95
CA LYS A 44 -7.52 24.92 -8.16
C LYS A 44 -6.22 24.21 -7.74
N LEU A 45 -6.28 22.91 -7.50
CA LEU A 45 -5.11 22.12 -7.15
C LEU A 45 -4.10 22.06 -8.31
N LEU A 46 -4.56 21.68 -9.50
CA LEU A 46 -3.72 21.58 -10.70
C LEU A 46 -3.12 22.94 -11.09
N THR A 47 -3.93 24.01 -11.03
CA THR A 47 -3.43 25.38 -11.30
C THR A 47 -2.34 25.76 -10.31
N ARG A 48 -2.52 25.47 -9.02
CA ARG A 48 -1.53 25.79 -7.99
C ARG A 48 -0.25 24.98 -8.16
N MET A 49 -0.35 23.69 -8.51
CA MET A 49 0.78 22.83 -8.82
C MET A 49 1.58 23.37 -10.02
N PHE A 50 0.90 23.80 -11.09
CA PHE A 50 1.52 24.38 -12.27
C PHE A 50 2.29 25.67 -11.95
N TRP A 51 1.68 26.60 -11.21
CA TRP A 51 2.34 27.83 -10.77
C TRP A 51 3.52 27.56 -9.83
N GLU A 52 3.39 26.59 -8.91
CA GLU A 52 4.50 26.19 -8.04
C GLU A 52 5.69 25.66 -8.84
N PHE A 53 5.42 24.94 -9.92
CA PHE A 53 6.46 24.47 -10.83
C PHE A 53 7.12 25.62 -11.61
N LEU A 54 6.32 26.46 -12.28
CA LEU A 54 6.81 27.54 -13.15
C LEU A 54 7.73 28.53 -12.41
N LYS A 55 7.34 28.97 -11.24
CA LYS A 55 8.15 29.95 -10.47
C LYS A 55 9.48 29.35 -9.96
N ASN A 56 9.60 28.03 -9.91
CA ASN A 56 10.81 27.35 -9.46
C ASN A 56 11.72 26.84 -10.58
N ILE A 57 11.37 27.03 -11.86
CA ILE A 57 12.20 26.63 -13.00
C ILE A 57 13.66 27.12 -12.88
N PRO A 58 13.95 28.39 -12.54
CA PRO A 58 15.33 28.85 -12.40
C PRO A 58 16.14 28.07 -11.36
N ALA A 59 15.49 27.74 -10.23
CA ALA A 59 16.14 26.96 -9.16
C ALA A 59 16.39 25.49 -9.60
N ILE A 60 15.46 24.89 -10.33
CA ILE A 60 15.60 23.55 -10.91
C ILE A 60 16.77 23.53 -11.90
N LEU A 61 16.86 24.49 -12.81
CA LEU A 61 17.97 24.56 -13.80
C LEU A 61 19.32 24.82 -13.15
N LYS A 62 19.37 25.61 -12.09
CA LYS A 62 20.60 25.79 -11.30
C LYS A 62 21.04 24.49 -10.66
N LEU A 63 20.11 23.73 -10.08
CA LEU A 63 20.39 22.43 -9.44
C LEU A 63 20.84 21.40 -10.49
N ARG A 64 20.25 21.38 -11.69
CA ARG A 64 20.68 20.54 -12.82
C ARG A 64 22.17 20.71 -13.13
N ARG A 65 22.69 21.94 -13.14
CA ARG A 65 24.12 22.19 -13.39
C ARG A 65 25.02 21.58 -12.30
N ILE A 66 24.55 21.59 -11.05
CA ILE A 66 25.26 20.96 -9.91
C ILE A 66 25.30 19.45 -10.10
N TYR A 67 24.18 18.82 -10.42
CA TYR A 67 24.08 17.36 -10.63
C TYR A 67 24.89 16.90 -11.85
N ALA A 68 24.91 17.66 -12.94
CA ALA A 68 25.72 17.35 -14.11
C ALA A 68 27.23 17.29 -13.78
N LYS A 69 27.70 18.21 -12.92
CA LYS A 69 29.10 18.20 -12.45
C LYS A 69 29.43 17.01 -11.55
N GLN A 70 28.50 16.59 -10.71
CA GLN A 70 28.67 15.44 -9.81
C GLN A 70 28.73 14.12 -10.58
N LYS A 71 27.86 13.94 -11.60
CA LYS A 71 27.88 12.75 -12.48
C LYS A 71 29.17 12.60 -13.29
N ALA A 72 29.79 13.70 -13.71
CA ALA A 72 31.05 13.66 -14.45
C ALA A 72 32.23 13.10 -13.62
N ASN A 73 32.09 13.06 -12.29
CA ASN A 73 33.13 12.57 -11.37
C ASN A 73 33.02 11.06 -11.05
N GLY A 74 32.20 10.31 -11.75
CA GLY A 74 32.11 8.84 -11.84
C GLY A 74 32.03 8.07 -10.50
N LYS A 75 30.84 7.52 -10.19
CA LYS A 75 30.67 6.42 -9.20
C LYS A 75 29.59 5.47 -9.70
N THR A 76 30.00 4.26 -10.11
CA THR A 76 29.06 3.23 -10.61
C THR A 76 28.61 2.22 -9.56
N GLU A 77 29.29 2.11 -8.42
CA GLU A 77 28.95 1.09 -7.41
C GLU A 77 28.24 1.61 -6.16
N ASP A 78 28.27 2.90 -5.89
CA ASP A 78 27.76 3.53 -4.67
C ASP A 78 26.70 4.60 -5.01
N PHE A 79 25.54 4.14 -5.47
CA PHE A 79 24.43 5.03 -5.80
C PHE A 79 23.46 5.21 -4.63
N SER A 80 22.70 6.30 -4.66
CA SER A 80 21.74 6.68 -3.64
C SER A 80 20.33 6.77 -4.21
N VAL A 81 19.34 6.31 -3.43
CA VAL A 81 17.93 6.21 -3.83
C VAL A 81 17.04 7.00 -2.90
N ILE A 82 16.13 7.78 -3.47
CA ILE A 82 15.02 8.43 -2.75
C ILE A 82 13.73 7.68 -3.09
N PHE A 83 13.04 7.18 -2.07
CA PHE A 83 11.66 6.70 -2.17
C PHE A 83 10.74 7.87 -1.87
N TYR A 84 9.80 8.17 -2.76
CA TYR A 84 8.83 9.24 -2.55
C TYR A 84 7.39 8.72 -2.54
N SER A 85 6.65 9.04 -1.48
CA SER A 85 5.22 8.75 -1.35
C SER A 85 4.49 9.88 -0.62
N ASP A 86 3.33 10.30 -1.14
CA ASP A 86 2.52 11.34 -0.49
C ASP A 86 1.89 10.89 0.82
N ASN A 87 1.64 9.59 0.97
CA ASN A 87 0.80 9.02 2.01
C ASN A 87 1.62 8.28 3.09
N LEU A 88 2.78 8.83 3.45
CA LEU A 88 3.67 8.18 4.44
C LEU A 88 3.12 8.17 5.85
N ASP A 89 2.27 9.10 6.20
CA ASP A 89 1.66 9.25 7.50
C ASP A 89 0.31 8.54 7.64
N GLU A 90 -0.15 7.82 6.61
CA GLU A 90 -1.35 6.97 6.66
C GLU A 90 -1.05 5.54 7.10
N ILE A 91 -2.09 4.86 7.61
CA ILE A 91 -2.05 3.41 7.87
C ILE A 91 -2.54 2.69 6.61
N ASN A 92 -1.64 2.47 5.67
CA ASN A 92 -1.94 1.74 4.45
C ASN A 92 -0.78 0.80 4.06
N GLY A 93 -1.03 -0.08 3.09
CA GLY A 93 -0.05 -1.10 2.66
C GLY A 93 1.23 -0.51 2.06
N ILE A 94 1.19 0.70 1.46
CA ILE A 94 2.36 1.37 0.89
C ILE A 94 3.23 1.92 2.01
N ALA A 95 2.65 2.71 2.91
CA ALA A 95 3.36 3.31 4.02
C ALA A 95 3.97 2.23 4.95
N ASN A 96 3.23 1.15 5.23
CA ASN A 96 3.73 0.03 6.03
C ASN A 96 4.92 -0.68 5.34
N SER A 97 4.84 -0.90 4.04
CA SER A 97 5.93 -1.48 3.25
C SER A 97 7.19 -0.61 3.31
N LEU A 98 7.07 0.71 3.06
CA LEU A 98 8.19 1.64 3.08
C LEU A 98 8.82 1.80 4.48
N ARG A 99 7.99 1.77 5.54
CA ARG A 99 8.45 1.78 6.93
C ARG A 99 9.27 0.54 7.31
N SER A 100 9.13 -0.55 6.57
CA SER A 100 9.92 -1.76 6.77
C SER A 100 11.13 -1.81 5.84
N VAL A 101 10.93 -1.52 4.56
CA VAL A 101 11.96 -1.63 3.50
C VAL A 101 13.09 -0.61 3.69
N VAL A 102 12.77 0.66 3.94
CA VAL A 102 13.80 1.71 4.00
C VAL A 102 14.73 1.56 5.21
N PRO A 103 14.26 1.32 6.44
CA PRO A 103 15.15 1.02 7.57
C PRO A 103 15.98 -0.23 7.34
N TYR A 104 15.40 -1.28 6.73
CA TYR A 104 16.13 -2.50 6.41
C TYR A 104 17.27 -2.23 5.42
N LEU A 105 17.04 -1.48 4.35
CA LEU A 105 18.08 -1.08 3.41
C LEU A 105 19.18 -0.24 4.09
N LYS A 106 18.80 0.70 4.97
CA LYS A 106 19.75 1.48 5.77
C LYS A 106 20.60 0.60 6.67
N SER A 107 20.01 -0.41 7.34
CA SER A 107 20.77 -1.35 8.18
C SER A 107 21.77 -2.21 7.41
N LYS A 108 21.53 -2.40 6.09
CA LYS A 108 22.46 -3.06 5.16
C LYS A 108 23.46 -2.08 4.51
N GLY A 109 23.60 -0.87 5.06
CA GLY A 109 24.54 0.15 4.59
C GLY A 109 24.17 0.81 3.26
N LYS A 110 22.91 0.67 2.80
CA LYS A 110 22.46 1.28 1.54
C LYS A 110 22.14 2.76 1.73
N LYS A 111 22.53 3.60 0.76
CA LYS A 111 22.25 5.04 0.76
C LYS A 111 20.83 5.30 0.29
N VAL A 112 19.88 5.27 1.21
CA VAL A 112 18.47 5.46 0.90
C VAL A 112 17.81 6.50 1.81
N GLN A 113 16.84 7.22 1.24
CA GLN A 113 16.02 8.17 1.99
C GLN A 113 14.54 7.93 1.66
N LEU A 114 13.67 8.19 2.63
CA LEU A 114 12.23 8.16 2.48
C LEU A 114 11.69 9.58 2.56
N TRP A 115 11.03 10.03 1.49
CA TRP A 115 10.50 11.37 1.35
C TRP A 115 8.99 11.33 1.18
N GLY A 116 8.29 12.31 1.75
CA GLY A 116 6.86 12.44 1.60
C GLY A 116 6.32 13.82 1.92
N SER A 117 5.02 14.01 1.69
CA SER A 117 4.31 15.22 2.11
C SER A 117 3.68 15.01 3.47
N ALA A 118 3.76 16.00 4.36
CA ALA A 118 3.12 15.95 5.66
C ALA A 118 1.59 16.06 5.50
N PHE A 119 0.85 15.06 5.98
CA PHE A 119 -0.59 14.96 5.81
C PHE A 119 -1.39 15.50 7.01
N HIS A 120 -1.21 14.89 8.17
CA HIS A 120 -1.98 15.24 9.37
C HIS A 120 -1.45 16.46 10.12
N THR A 121 -0.33 17.01 9.69
CA THR A 121 0.33 18.10 10.41
C THR A 121 0.66 19.24 9.47
N ARG A 122 0.07 20.40 9.73
CA ARG A 122 0.55 21.66 9.11
C ARG A 122 1.94 21.93 9.68
N THR A 123 2.98 21.48 8.99
CA THR A 123 4.34 21.87 9.32
C THR A 123 4.67 23.16 8.59
N ASN A 124 5.19 24.16 9.30
CA ASN A 124 5.69 25.37 8.68
C ASN A 124 7.07 25.17 8.02
N GLY A 125 7.65 23.97 8.15
CA GLY A 125 8.96 23.62 7.63
C GLY A 125 9.10 22.13 7.29
N VAL A 126 10.28 21.74 6.81
CA VAL A 126 10.65 20.33 6.60
C VAL A 126 10.86 19.67 7.96
N VAL A 127 10.23 18.52 8.16
CA VAL A 127 10.48 17.65 9.32
C VAL A 127 11.37 16.50 8.85
N GLU A 128 12.53 16.37 9.45
CA GLU A 128 13.53 15.37 9.11
C GLU A 128 14.00 14.65 10.39
N ASP A 129 14.09 13.34 10.31
CA ASP A 129 14.80 12.51 11.27
C ASP A 129 15.57 11.37 10.56
N SER A 130 16.12 10.43 11.33
CA SER A 130 16.81 9.26 10.80
C SER A 130 15.95 8.35 9.92
N PHE A 131 14.63 8.48 10.03
CA PHE A 131 13.67 7.63 9.33
C PHE A 131 13.23 8.22 7.99
N ALA A 132 12.71 9.47 7.97
CA ALA A 132 12.14 10.08 6.78
C ALA A 132 12.27 11.61 6.76
N VAL A 133 11.98 12.18 5.59
CA VAL A 133 11.87 13.62 5.36
C VAL A 133 10.43 13.94 4.94
N LEU A 134 9.72 14.73 5.73
CA LEU A 134 8.37 15.19 5.41
C LEU A 134 8.39 16.66 5.02
N PHE A 135 7.84 16.94 3.85
CA PHE A 135 7.77 18.29 3.29
C PHE A 135 6.46 18.97 3.66
N PRO A 136 6.47 20.29 3.92
CA PRO A 136 5.25 21.06 4.11
C PRO A 136 4.41 21.05 2.82
N ARG A 137 3.11 20.79 2.95
CA ARG A 137 2.19 20.73 1.81
C ARG A 137 1.81 22.11 1.29
N ALA A 138 1.82 22.25 -0.02
CA ALA A 138 1.33 23.45 -0.71
C ALA A 138 -0.19 23.41 -0.87
N ALA A 139 -0.75 22.23 -1.14
CA ALA A 139 -2.19 21.96 -1.18
C ALA A 139 -2.47 20.46 -1.06
N SER A 140 -3.73 20.11 -0.81
CA SER A 140 -4.23 18.75 -0.80
C SER A 140 -5.67 18.67 -1.29
N MET A 141 -6.11 17.47 -1.67
CA MET A 141 -7.48 17.13 -2.02
C MET A 141 -7.82 15.75 -1.49
N GLU A 142 -9.09 15.52 -1.15
CA GLU A 142 -9.56 14.21 -0.75
C GLU A 142 -9.35 13.19 -1.88
N GLN A 143 -8.87 12.02 -1.53
CA GLN A 143 -8.74 10.92 -2.48
C GLN A 143 -10.11 10.32 -2.75
N LEU A 144 -10.50 10.25 -4.03
CA LEU A 144 -11.77 9.66 -4.44
C LEU A 144 -11.91 8.23 -3.89
N GLY A 145 -12.99 7.99 -3.13
CA GLY A 145 -13.29 6.69 -2.55
C GLY A 145 -12.59 6.34 -1.24
N TYR A 146 -11.79 7.25 -0.69
CA TYR A 146 -11.11 7.09 0.59
C TYR A 146 -11.34 8.34 1.45
N ALA A 147 -12.37 8.28 2.30
CA ALA A 147 -12.77 9.42 3.14
C ALA A 147 -11.66 9.88 4.12
N ASP A 148 -10.71 9.01 4.43
CA ASP A 148 -9.62 9.24 5.38
C ASP A 148 -8.25 9.42 4.71
N SER A 149 -8.21 9.59 3.38
CA SER A 149 -6.96 9.73 2.61
C SER A 149 -7.00 10.99 1.74
N GLU A 150 -5.92 11.74 1.75
CA GLU A 150 -5.74 12.91 0.90
C GLU A 150 -4.57 12.73 -0.07
N LEU A 151 -4.75 13.26 -1.26
CA LEU A 151 -3.66 13.48 -2.20
C LEU A 151 -3.08 14.87 -1.96
N ALA A 152 -1.82 14.94 -1.57
CA ALA A 152 -1.13 16.19 -1.28
C ALA A 152 0.05 16.41 -2.23
N PHE A 153 0.47 17.65 -2.40
CA PHE A 153 1.76 17.94 -2.99
C PHE A 153 2.54 18.96 -2.15
N PRO A 154 3.88 18.83 -2.08
CA PRO A 154 4.71 19.68 -1.28
C PRO A 154 4.97 21.04 -1.95
N TYR A 155 5.43 22.01 -1.17
CA TYR A 155 6.14 23.16 -1.75
C TYR A 155 7.44 22.67 -2.40
N LEU A 156 7.70 23.14 -3.62
CA LEU A 156 8.84 22.67 -4.41
C LEU A 156 10.20 23.20 -3.88
N VAL A 157 10.21 24.42 -3.31
CA VAL A 157 11.46 25.01 -2.76
C VAL A 157 12.12 24.13 -1.69
N PRO A 158 11.40 23.65 -0.67
CA PRO A 158 11.98 22.70 0.30
C PRO A 158 12.53 21.45 -0.35
N VAL A 159 11.81 20.85 -1.32
CA VAL A 159 12.26 19.65 -2.05
C VAL A 159 13.58 19.92 -2.76
N LEU A 160 13.70 21.04 -3.49
CA LEU A 160 14.95 21.40 -4.20
C LEU A 160 16.11 21.68 -3.25
N LYS A 161 15.84 22.29 -2.08
CA LYS A 161 16.86 22.45 -1.02
C LYS A 161 17.37 21.12 -0.50
N MET A 162 16.45 20.15 -0.29
CA MET A 162 16.83 18.80 0.15
C MET A 162 17.58 18.03 -0.94
N LEU A 163 17.19 18.12 -2.21
CA LEU A 163 17.95 17.55 -3.33
C LEU A 163 19.37 18.13 -3.42
N LYS A 164 19.56 19.40 -3.09
CA LYS A 164 20.89 19.99 -3.01
C LYS A 164 21.72 19.47 -1.84
N ARG A 165 21.07 19.25 -0.68
CA ARG A 165 21.72 18.75 0.56
C ARG A 165 22.04 17.26 0.47
N TYR A 166 21.13 16.47 -0.13
CA TYR A 166 21.22 15.03 -0.29
C TYR A 166 21.11 14.67 -1.78
N PRO A 167 22.20 14.81 -2.53
CA PRO A 167 22.21 14.42 -3.93
C PRO A 167 21.93 12.92 -4.07
N ALA A 168 20.98 12.59 -4.94
CA ALA A 168 20.61 11.21 -5.22
C ALA A 168 20.81 10.89 -6.70
N ASP A 169 20.91 9.60 -7.01
CA ASP A 169 21.08 9.10 -8.38
C ASP A 169 19.75 8.62 -8.95
N LEU A 170 18.89 8.09 -8.11
CA LEU A 170 17.60 7.52 -8.45
C LEU A 170 16.50 8.06 -7.54
N MET A 171 15.34 8.32 -8.10
CA MET A 171 14.10 8.55 -7.37
C MET A 171 13.06 7.52 -7.77
N GLU A 172 12.53 6.78 -6.80
CA GLU A 172 11.41 5.86 -6.97
C GLU A 172 10.13 6.52 -6.47
N LEU A 173 9.12 6.60 -7.35
CA LEU A 173 7.81 7.16 -7.06
C LEU A 173 6.83 6.02 -6.75
N GLU A 174 6.27 6.03 -5.55
CA GLU A 174 5.47 4.92 -5.04
C GLU A 174 3.99 4.98 -5.44
N THR A 175 3.52 6.16 -5.83
CA THR A 175 2.14 6.40 -6.23
C THR A 175 2.09 7.43 -7.36
N PRO A 176 1.10 7.37 -8.28
CA PRO A 176 0.92 8.37 -9.33
C PRO A 176 0.16 9.60 -8.80
N SER A 177 0.52 10.09 -7.64
CA SER A 177 -0.10 11.21 -6.94
C SER A 177 0.34 12.57 -7.49
N PRO A 178 -0.41 13.66 -7.23
CA PRO A 178 0.00 15.01 -7.63
C PRO A 178 1.38 15.41 -7.11
N GLY A 179 1.74 15.00 -5.90
CA GLY A 179 3.07 15.25 -5.34
C GLY A 179 4.16 14.49 -6.08
N ALA A 180 3.94 13.22 -6.36
CA ALA A 180 4.88 12.41 -7.15
C ALA A 180 5.08 12.96 -8.57
N TRP A 181 4.01 13.50 -9.21
CA TRP A 181 4.12 14.20 -10.48
C TRP A 181 5.06 15.42 -10.38
N LEU A 182 4.79 16.30 -9.42
CA LEU A 182 5.55 17.54 -9.25
C LEU A 182 7.03 17.25 -8.93
N VAL A 183 7.27 16.37 -7.96
CA VAL A 183 8.61 16.01 -7.50
C VAL A 183 9.36 15.23 -8.57
N GLY A 184 8.68 14.29 -9.24
CA GLY A 184 9.27 13.47 -10.30
C GLY A 184 9.69 14.27 -11.53
N ILE A 185 8.87 15.24 -11.99
CA ILE A 185 9.25 16.14 -13.08
C ILE A 185 10.47 16.99 -12.68
N ALA A 186 10.46 17.57 -11.47
CA ALA A 186 11.58 18.34 -10.98
C ALA A 186 12.87 17.51 -10.89
N ALA A 187 12.76 16.28 -10.36
CA ALA A 187 13.89 15.34 -10.27
C ALA A 187 14.48 15.00 -11.65
N LYS A 188 13.63 14.70 -12.63
CA LYS A 188 14.06 14.44 -14.02
C LYS A 188 14.79 15.62 -14.64
N ILE A 189 14.26 16.83 -14.49
CA ILE A 189 14.91 18.03 -15.05
C ILE A 189 16.26 18.29 -14.36
N VAL A 190 16.34 18.01 -13.07
CA VAL A 190 17.61 18.09 -12.32
C VAL A 190 18.62 17.05 -12.81
N GLY A 191 18.18 15.92 -13.36
CA GLY A 191 19.01 14.87 -13.95
C GLY A 191 19.07 13.56 -13.15
N LEU A 192 18.15 13.38 -12.19
CA LEU A 192 17.96 12.07 -11.55
C LEU A 192 17.31 11.10 -12.55
N LYS A 193 17.64 9.81 -12.41
CA LYS A 193 16.80 8.76 -12.96
C LYS A 193 15.53 8.68 -12.12
N VAL A 194 14.38 8.59 -12.78
CA VAL A 194 13.08 8.51 -12.09
C VAL A 194 12.34 7.29 -12.58
N ILE A 195 12.03 6.40 -11.67
CA ILE A 195 11.25 5.18 -11.90
C ILE A 195 9.99 5.22 -11.04
N SER A 196 9.09 4.27 -11.28
CA SER A 196 7.87 4.19 -10.49
C SER A 196 7.52 2.76 -10.09
N HIS A 197 6.74 2.66 -9.02
CA HIS A 197 6.19 1.39 -8.54
C HIS A 197 4.66 1.38 -8.74
N TYR A 198 4.12 0.30 -9.29
CA TYR A 198 2.67 0.12 -9.43
C TYR A 198 2.11 -0.47 -8.14
N ARG A 199 1.69 0.39 -7.23
CA ARG A 199 1.21 0.00 -5.91
C ARG A 199 -0.32 -0.02 -5.78
N THR A 200 -1.01 0.67 -6.69
CA THR A 200 -2.46 0.88 -6.63
C THR A 200 -3.07 0.63 -8.00
N ASP A 201 -4.11 -0.18 -8.05
CA ASP A 201 -4.88 -0.42 -9.28
C ASP A 201 -5.83 0.75 -9.57
N VAL A 202 -5.23 1.88 -10.01
CA VAL A 202 -5.98 3.09 -10.33
C VAL A 202 -7.05 2.87 -11.40
N PRO A 203 -6.83 2.07 -12.48
CA PRO A 203 -7.88 1.76 -13.44
C PRO A 203 -9.14 1.14 -12.81
N SER A 204 -9.00 0.15 -11.94
CA SER A 204 -10.14 -0.49 -11.27
C SER A 204 -10.84 0.46 -10.32
N TYR A 205 -10.08 1.22 -9.52
CA TYR A 205 -10.64 2.25 -8.64
C TYR A 205 -11.40 3.33 -9.45
N THR A 206 -10.84 3.78 -10.55
CA THR A 206 -11.47 4.80 -11.40
C THR A 206 -12.78 4.25 -11.99
N ARG A 207 -12.85 2.98 -12.38
CA ARG A 207 -14.08 2.34 -12.87
C ARG A 207 -15.17 2.26 -11.80
N SER A 208 -14.80 1.97 -10.57
CA SER A 208 -15.76 1.79 -9.46
C SER A 208 -16.23 3.11 -8.84
N LEU A 209 -15.39 4.13 -8.79
CA LEU A 209 -15.63 5.36 -8.03
C LEU A 209 -16.03 6.57 -8.88
N VAL A 210 -15.62 6.61 -10.15
CA VAL A 210 -15.92 7.73 -11.05
C VAL A 210 -17.08 7.36 -11.97
N LYS A 211 -18.22 8.02 -11.81
CA LYS A 211 -19.44 7.77 -12.61
C LYS A 211 -19.32 8.27 -14.04
N GLU A 212 -18.73 9.43 -14.25
CA GLU A 212 -18.65 10.13 -15.52
C GLU A 212 -17.57 9.51 -16.43
N ALA A 213 -17.98 9.05 -17.63
CA ALA A 213 -17.10 8.36 -18.57
C ALA A 213 -15.92 9.23 -19.06
N TRP A 214 -16.15 10.55 -19.27
CA TRP A 214 -15.10 11.47 -19.69
C TRP A 214 -14.04 11.66 -18.62
N MET A 215 -14.47 11.74 -17.34
CA MET A 215 -13.55 11.87 -16.19
C MET A 215 -12.71 10.61 -16.02
N ARG A 216 -13.30 9.42 -16.18
CA ARG A 216 -12.53 8.15 -16.20
C ARG A 216 -11.45 8.16 -17.27
N ARG A 217 -11.78 8.58 -18.50
CA ARG A 217 -10.82 8.68 -19.61
C ARG A 217 -9.69 9.67 -19.29
N TYR A 218 -10.03 10.80 -18.68
CA TYR A 218 -9.08 11.83 -18.29
C TYR A 218 -8.11 11.33 -17.20
N VAL A 219 -8.61 10.69 -16.14
CA VAL A 219 -7.78 10.12 -15.10
C VAL A 219 -6.85 9.04 -15.67
N LEU A 220 -7.37 8.13 -16.49
CA LEU A 220 -6.56 7.09 -17.14
C LEU A 220 -5.49 7.69 -18.07
N TRP A 221 -5.80 8.78 -18.78
CA TRP A 221 -4.83 9.50 -19.61
C TRP A 221 -3.69 10.08 -18.76
N LEU A 222 -4.00 10.73 -17.64
CA LEU A 222 -2.98 11.22 -16.70
C LEU A 222 -2.10 10.06 -16.19
N ILE A 223 -2.70 8.96 -15.76
CA ILE A 223 -1.99 7.79 -15.24
C ILE A 223 -1.06 7.17 -16.30
N ARG A 224 -1.51 7.12 -17.56
CA ARG A 224 -0.67 6.68 -18.69
C ARG A 224 0.55 7.58 -18.85
N ILE A 225 0.38 8.89 -18.88
CA ILE A 225 1.50 9.83 -19.00
C ILE A 225 2.47 9.64 -17.84
N PHE A 226 1.98 9.46 -16.61
CA PHE A 226 2.84 9.23 -15.45
C PHE A 226 3.73 8.00 -15.64
N TYR A 227 3.13 6.82 -15.82
CA TYR A 227 3.89 5.57 -15.89
C TYR A 227 4.76 5.47 -17.13
N GLN A 228 4.33 5.99 -18.27
CA GLN A 228 5.16 6.05 -19.50
C GLN A 228 6.40 6.95 -19.35
N ASN A 229 6.32 7.95 -18.49
CA ASN A 229 7.42 8.88 -18.24
C ASN A 229 8.25 8.56 -16.99
N THR A 230 7.91 7.53 -16.23
CA THR A 230 8.64 7.09 -15.02
C THR A 230 9.09 5.64 -15.14
N THR A 231 9.65 5.31 -16.29
CA THR A 231 10.13 3.96 -16.60
C THR A 231 11.58 3.73 -16.17
N PRO A 232 11.94 2.51 -15.80
CA PRO A 232 11.09 1.32 -15.72
C PRO A 232 10.05 1.40 -14.60
N VAL A 233 8.94 0.66 -14.80
CA VAL A 233 7.86 0.52 -13.81
C VAL A 233 8.01 -0.82 -13.11
N ILE A 234 8.02 -0.80 -11.78
CA ILE A 234 8.03 -2.01 -10.97
C ILE A 234 6.60 -2.48 -10.76
N SER A 235 6.30 -3.71 -11.16
CA SER A 235 5.02 -4.39 -10.91
C SER A 235 5.17 -5.41 -9.79
N PRO A 236 4.20 -5.53 -8.85
CA PRO A 236 4.27 -6.51 -7.78
C PRO A 236 4.00 -7.95 -8.26
N CYS A 237 3.37 -8.15 -9.43
CA CYS A 237 2.99 -9.47 -9.93
C CYS A 237 2.60 -9.43 -11.43
N GLU A 238 2.40 -10.61 -12.05
CA GLU A 238 2.10 -10.75 -13.47
C GLU A 238 0.74 -10.17 -13.89
N VAL A 239 -0.28 -10.29 -13.04
CA VAL A 239 -1.61 -9.74 -13.32
C VAL A 239 -1.53 -8.24 -13.61
N TYR A 240 -0.73 -7.51 -12.83
CA TYR A 240 -0.57 -6.07 -13.00
C TYR A 240 0.40 -5.69 -14.13
N CYS A 241 1.28 -6.58 -14.57
CA CYS A 241 2.02 -6.39 -15.82
C CYS A 241 1.07 -6.27 -17.00
N LYS A 242 0.09 -7.17 -17.10
CA LYS A 242 -0.93 -7.13 -18.16
C LYS A 242 -1.73 -5.83 -18.14
N ILE A 243 -2.11 -5.32 -16.97
CA ILE A 243 -2.81 -4.03 -16.84
C ILE A 243 -1.90 -2.87 -17.27
N LEU A 244 -0.63 -2.88 -16.87
CA LEU A 244 0.35 -1.89 -17.30
C LEU A 244 0.52 -1.87 -18.82
N GLU A 245 0.56 -3.02 -19.47
CA GLU A 245 0.67 -3.16 -20.92
C GLU A 245 -0.62 -2.77 -21.64
N THR A 246 -1.77 -3.33 -21.23
CA THR A 246 -3.01 -3.23 -21.97
C THR A 246 -3.80 -1.95 -21.69
N GLU A 247 -3.85 -1.50 -20.43
CA GLU A 247 -4.62 -0.33 -20.05
C GLU A 247 -3.76 0.93 -19.93
N ILE A 248 -2.58 0.83 -19.30
CA ILE A 248 -1.67 1.96 -19.08
C ILE A 248 -0.78 2.21 -20.28
N LYS A 249 -0.57 1.20 -21.14
CA LYS A 249 0.25 1.30 -22.35
C LYS A 249 1.74 1.53 -22.07
N VAL A 250 2.25 0.97 -20.99
CA VAL A 250 3.69 0.85 -20.75
C VAL A 250 4.23 -0.29 -21.61
N LYS A 251 5.37 -0.08 -22.26
CA LYS A 251 6.00 -1.12 -23.08
C LYS A 251 6.53 -2.27 -22.21
N PRO A 252 6.38 -3.53 -22.61
CA PRO A 252 6.80 -4.70 -21.81
C PRO A 252 8.26 -4.64 -21.35
N GLU A 253 9.19 -4.16 -22.21
CA GLU A 253 10.59 -4.00 -21.88
C GLU A 253 10.86 -3.00 -20.75
N HIS A 254 9.90 -2.14 -20.44
CA HIS A 254 9.95 -1.15 -19.35
C HIS A 254 9.22 -1.60 -18.09
N ILE A 255 8.75 -2.85 -18.01
CA ILE A 255 8.11 -3.41 -16.84
C ILE A 255 9.05 -4.41 -16.17
N ARG A 256 9.16 -4.34 -14.85
CA ARG A 256 9.92 -5.30 -14.03
C ARG A 256 9.03 -5.87 -12.93
N ILE A 257 9.01 -7.19 -12.81
CA ILE A 257 8.30 -7.86 -11.71
C ILE A 257 9.25 -7.93 -10.52
N LEU A 258 8.84 -7.29 -9.42
CA LEU A 258 9.51 -7.43 -8.13
C LEU A 258 8.44 -7.59 -7.05
N PRO A 259 8.27 -8.81 -6.52
CA PRO A 259 7.34 -9.07 -5.43
C PRO A 259 7.69 -8.25 -4.20
N ARG A 260 6.70 -7.93 -3.39
CA ARG A 260 6.93 -7.20 -2.13
C ARG A 260 7.62 -8.08 -1.10
N GLY A 261 8.49 -7.46 -0.30
CA GLY A 261 9.04 -8.07 0.91
C GLY A 261 8.27 -7.64 2.14
N ILE A 262 8.09 -8.58 3.05
CA ILE A 262 7.32 -8.40 4.29
C ILE A 262 8.21 -8.78 5.47
N PRO A 263 8.15 -8.04 6.60
CA PRO A 263 8.79 -8.44 7.84
C PRO A 263 8.05 -9.66 8.42
N LEU A 264 8.66 -10.83 8.34
CA LEU A 264 8.04 -12.09 8.73
C LEU A 264 8.50 -12.59 10.11
N GLU A 265 9.28 -11.82 10.85
CA GLU A 265 9.93 -12.25 12.11
C GLU A 265 8.94 -12.65 13.21
N ASN A 266 7.73 -12.11 13.16
CA ASN A 266 6.68 -12.45 14.13
C ASN A 266 5.78 -13.61 13.67
N PHE A 267 5.85 -13.98 12.39
CA PHE A 267 4.96 -14.97 11.80
C PHE A 267 5.66 -16.31 11.70
N SER A 268 5.10 -17.34 12.32
CA SER A 268 5.61 -18.69 12.27
C SER A 268 4.48 -19.70 12.49
N PRO A 269 4.57 -20.89 11.89
CA PRO A 269 3.62 -21.95 12.18
C PRO A 269 3.66 -22.32 13.67
N THR A 270 2.50 -22.40 14.28
CA THR A 270 2.37 -22.89 15.66
C THR A 270 1.71 -24.25 15.63
N TYR A 271 2.33 -25.24 16.30
CA TYR A 271 1.69 -26.54 16.48
C TYR A 271 0.46 -26.38 17.38
N ARG A 272 -0.66 -26.90 16.96
CA ARG A 272 -1.90 -26.87 17.71
C ARG A 272 -2.51 -28.26 17.87
N LYS A 273 -3.12 -28.49 19.02
CA LYS A 273 -4.08 -29.59 19.13
C LYS A 273 -5.26 -29.30 18.20
N THR A 274 -5.70 -30.30 17.46
CA THR A 274 -6.92 -30.27 16.65
C THR A 274 -8.06 -29.70 17.49
N ALA A 275 -8.62 -28.57 17.06
CA ALA A 275 -9.81 -28.00 17.69
C ALA A 275 -11.05 -28.82 17.29
N GLU A 276 -12.09 -28.72 18.10
CA GLU A 276 -13.40 -29.31 17.76
C GLU A 276 -14.08 -28.55 16.61
N SER A 277 -13.78 -27.23 16.48
CA SER A 277 -14.28 -26.36 15.42
C SER A 277 -13.19 -25.96 14.42
N VAL A 278 -13.57 -25.78 13.15
CA VAL A 278 -12.69 -25.25 12.09
C VAL A 278 -12.70 -23.74 12.14
N ARG A 279 -11.53 -23.11 12.18
CA ARG A 279 -11.37 -21.66 12.36
C ARG A 279 -10.93 -20.99 11.08
N PHE A 280 -11.83 -20.22 10.53
CA PHE A 280 -11.58 -19.33 9.40
C PHE A 280 -11.21 -17.94 9.90
N LEU A 281 -10.32 -17.27 9.18
CA LEU A 281 -9.84 -15.94 9.51
C LEU A 281 -9.95 -15.01 8.30
N TYR A 282 -10.37 -13.78 8.54
CA TYR A 282 -10.20 -12.66 7.64
C TYR A 282 -9.35 -11.58 8.34
N VAL A 283 -8.37 -11.02 7.64
CA VAL A 283 -7.57 -9.88 8.12
C VAL A 283 -7.56 -8.80 7.05
N GLY A 284 -7.94 -7.60 7.42
CA GLY A 284 -7.91 -6.45 6.52
C GLY A 284 -8.91 -5.35 6.88
N ARG A 285 -9.01 -4.35 6.00
CA ARG A 285 -10.03 -3.32 6.13
C ARG A 285 -11.42 -3.94 5.92
N LEU A 286 -12.35 -3.65 6.83
CA LEU A 286 -13.74 -4.09 6.71
C LEU A 286 -14.52 -3.07 5.88
N SER A 287 -14.59 -3.32 4.58
CA SER A 287 -15.13 -2.39 3.59
C SER A 287 -15.60 -3.14 2.34
N SER A 288 -16.45 -2.51 1.52
CA SER A 288 -17.01 -3.17 0.32
C SER A 288 -15.97 -3.43 -0.77
N GLU A 289 -14.93 -2.62 -0.88
CA GLU A 289 -13.84 -2.85 -1.85
C GLU A 289 -12.98 -4.08 -1.51
N LYS A 290 -13.07 -4.57 -0.27
CA LYS A 290 -12.46 -5.84 0.18
C LYS A 290 -13.42 -7.02 0.09
N ASP A 291 -14.57 -6.79 -0.48
CA ASP A 291 -15.63 -7.78 -0.72
C ASP A 291 -16.19 -8.44 0.55
N ILE A 292 -16.21 -7.65 1.65
CA ILE A 292 -16.80 -8.09 2.93
C ILE A 292 -18.30 -8.45 2.80
N PRO A 293 -19.12 -7.72 2.02
CA PRO A 293 -20.52 -8.13 1.80
C PRO A 293 -20.66 -9.53 1.17
N PHE A 294 -19.76 -9.92 0.28
CA PHE A 294 -19.74 -11.29 -0.25
C PHE A 294 -19.39 -12.31 0.84
N LEU A 295 -18.36 -12.03 1.65
CA LEU A 295 -17.95 -12.92 2.74
C LEU A 295 -19.06 -13.07 3.79
N GLU A 296 -19.83 -12.01 4.05
CA GLU A 296 -21.02 -12.06 4.90
C GLU A 296 -22.07 -13.03 4.34
N ILE A 297 -22.42 -12.89 3.06
CA ILE A 297 -23.40 -13.78 2.40
C ILE A 297 -22.89 -15.23 2.39
N LEU A 298 -21.62 -15.43 2.02
CA LEU A 298 -20.98 -16.74 2.00
C LEU A 298 -21.07 -17.42 3.38
N TRP A 299 -20.72 -16.69 4.44
CA TRP A 299 -20.73 -17.28 5.79
C TRP A 299 -22.13 -17.64 6.26
N LYS A 300 -23.13 -16.79 6.01
CA LYS A 300 -24.53 -17.06 6.32
C LYS A 300 -25.04 -18.33 5.63
N GLU A 301 -24.73 -18.51 4.35
CA GLU A 301 -25.14 -19.69 3.61
C GLU A 301 -24.38 -20.95 4.04
N PHE A 302 -23.08 -20.82 4.31
CA PHE A 302 -22.25 -21.93 4.75
C PHE A 302 -22.66 -22.47 6.13
N CYS A 303 -22.97 -21.60 7.09
CA CYS A 303 -23.36 -21.98 8.45
C CYS A 303 -24.70 -22.71 8.54
N LYS A 304 -25.56 -22.65 7.55
CA LYS A 304 -26.83 -23.41 7.53
C LYS A 304 -26.59 -24.92 7.67
N GLU A 305 -25.49 -25.41 7.11
CA GLU A 305 -25.12 -26.83 7.09
C GLU A 305 -23.89 -27.15 7.96
N ASN A 306 -23.11 -26.13 8.40
CA ASN A 306 -21.81 -26.34 9.05
C ASN A 306 -21.70 -25.49 10.32
N GLN A 307 -22.32 -25.96 11.40
CA GLN A 307 -22.34 -25.25 12.68
C GLN A 307 -21.02 -25.32 13.47
N ASN A 308 -20.13 -26.27 13.15
CA ASN A 308 -18.83 -26.47 13.81
C ASN A 308 -17.70 -25.67 13.16
N ALA A 309 -18.01 -24.52 12.58
CA ALA A 309 -17.02 -23.62 12.00
C ALA A 309 -17.14 -22.23 12.63
N GLU A 310 -16.00 -21.56 12.78
CA GLU A 310 -15.91 -20.21 13.32
C GLU A 310 -15.25 -19.27 12.30
N LEU A 311 -15.70 -18.01 12.26
CA LEU A 311 -15.07 -16.97 11.44
C LEU A 311 -14.66 -15.80 12.32
N THR A 312 -13.37 -15.47 12.29
CA THR A 312 -12.84 -14.29 12.98
C THR A 312 -12.48 -13.20 11.99
N PHE A 313 -13.01 -12.00 12.22
CA PHE A 313 -12.63 -10.78 11.51
C PHE A 313 -11.61 -9.98 12.31
N VAL A 314 -10.44 -9.70 11.72
CA VAL A 314 -9.40 -8.83 12.28
C VAL A 314 -9.27 -7.59 11.42
N GLY A 315 -9.50 -6.43 12.02
CA GLY A 315 -9.42 -5.15 11.33
C GLY A 315 -10.51 -4.18 11.75
N GLY A 316 -10.61 -3.08 11.02
CA GLY A 316 -11.63 -2.04 11.17
C GLY A 316 -11.98 -1.47 9.80
N GLY A 317 -13.00 -0.64 9.75
CA GLY A 317 -13.42 0.00 8.51
C GLY A 317 -14.88 0.45 8.59
N TRP A 318 -15.30 1.20 7.60
CA TRP A 318 -16.64 1.81 7.59
C TRP A 318 -17.80 0.80 7.52
N TYR A 319 -17.52 -0.45 7.11
CA TYR A 319 -18.53 -1.51 7.03
C TYR A 319 -18.67 -2.32 8.35
N LEU A 320 -17.79 -2.06 9.34
CA LEU A 320 -17.74 -2.86 10.58
C LEU A 320 -19.07 -2.88 11.34
N ASP A 321 -19.69 -1.72 11.55
CA ASP A 321 -20.93 -1.64 12.35
C ASP A 321 -22.08 -2.31 11.63
N THR A 322 -22.19 -2.14 10.31
CA THR A 322 -23.16 -2.85 9.47
C THR A 322 -22.94 -4.37 9.55
N LEU A 323 -21.68 -4.82 9.42
CA LEU A 323 -21.35 -6.24 9.49
C LEU A 323 -21.69 -6.85 10.86
N LYS A 324 -21.40 -6.16 11.96
CA LYS A 324 -21.77 -6.61 13.31
C LYS A 324 -23.28 -6.76 13.47
N GLU A 325 -24.05 -5.78 13.00
CA GLU A 325 -25.51 -5.86 13.07
C GLU A 325 -26.05 -7.03 12.22
N ASN A 326 -25.54 -7.20 11.01
CA ASN A 326 -25.96 -8.27 10.10
C ASN A 326 -25.57 -9.68 10.59
N MET A 327 -24.54 -9.79 11.45
CA MET A 327 -24.01 -11.07 11.95
C MET A 327 -24.33 -11.32 13.43
N LYS A 328 -25.17 -10.51 14.07
CA LYS A 328 -25.48 -10.60 15.50
C LYS A 328 -26.09 -11.95 15.92
N ASP A 329 -26.81 -12.60 15.02
CA ASP A 329 -27.46 -13.90 15.27
C ASP A 329 -26.54 -15.10 14.98
N TYR A 330 -25.26 -14.84 14.64
CA TYR A 330 -24.24 -15.85 14.35
C TYR A 330 -23.18 -15.89 15.46
N PRO A 331 -23.36 -16.72 16.52
CA PRO A 331 -22.45 -16.73 17.68
C PRO A 331 -21.04 -17.24 17.35
N ASN A 332 -20.87 -17.90 16.21
CA ASN A 332 -19.60 -18.39 15.68
C ASN A 332 -18.83 -17.35 14.82
N VAL A 333 -19.29 -16.07 14.83
CA VAL A 333 -18.60 -14.95 14.19
C VAL A 333 -18.00 -14.04 15.23
N HIS A 334 -16.68 -13.81 15.13
CA HIS A 334 -15.91 -13.05 16.11
C HIS A 334 -15.27 -11.82 15.49
N PHE A 335 -15.23 -10.71 16.24
CA PHE A 335 -14.62 -9.44 15.83
C PHE A 335 -13.47 -9.10 16.77
N ALA A 336 -12.23 -9.33 16.35
CA ALA A 336 -11.04 -9.13 17.17
C ALA A 336 -10.50 -7.68 17.16
N GLY A 337 -11.11 -6.80 16.35
CA GLY A 337 -10.63 -5.43 16.18
C GLY A 337 -9.31 -5.35 15.42
N ILE A 338 -8.65 -4.18 15.47
CA ILE A 338 -7.37 -3.94 14.80
C ILE A 338 -6.25 -4.58 15.62
N LYS A 339 -5.46 -5.45 15.00
CA LYS A 339 -4.31 -6.13 15.59
C LYS A 339 -3.02 -5.80 14.83
N ALA A 340 -1.88 -5.89 15.49
CA ALA A 340 -0.56 -5.67 14.90
C ALA A 340 0.52 -6.51 15.60
N GLY A 341 1.68 -6.68 14.94
CA GLY A 341 2.82 -7.40 15.49
C GLY A 341 2.49 -8.81 15.97
N LYS A 342 2.88 -9.15 17.19
CA LYS A 342 2.69 -10.50 17.75
C LYS A 342 1.21 -10.89 17.91
N GLU A 343 0.33 -9.94 18.25
CA GLU A 343 -1.10 -10.23 18.38
C GLU A 343 -1.72 -10.61 17.03
N LEU A 344 -1.33 -9.92 15.96
CA LEU A 344 -1.76 -10.25 14.60
C LEU A 344 -1.22 -11.63 14.18
N ALA A 345 0.05 -11.90 14.44
CA ALA A 345 0.66 -13.19 14.15
C ALA A 345 -0.05 -14.35 14.87
N GLN A 346 -0.47 -14.14 16.12
CA GLN A 346 -1.28 -15.12 16.85
C GLN A 346 -2.66 -15.36 16.22
N CYS A 347 -3.29 -14.33 15.65
CA CYS A 347 -4.56 -14.50 14.94
C CYS A 347 -4.38 -15.45 13.75
N TYR A 348 -3.36 -15.25 12.92
CA TYR A 348 -3.05 -16.15 11.81
C TYR A 348 -2.68 -17.54 12.30
N ALA A 349 -1.73 -17.65 13.23
CA ALA A 349 -1.31 -18.91 13.79
C ALA A 349 -2.48 -19.67 14.45
N ASN A 350 -3.49 -19.02 14.96
CA ASN A 350 -4.70 -19.60 15.53
C ASN A 350 -5.80 -19.94 14.50
N ALA A 351 -5.71 -19.52 13.25
CA ALA A 351 -6.65 -19.87 12.20
C ALA A 351 -6.26 -21.16 11.47
N ASP A 352 -7.20 -21.91 10.98
CA ASP A 352 -6.95 -23.10 10.18
C ASP A 352 -6.91 -22.76 8.70
N PHE A 353 -7.72 -21.81 8.28
CA PHE A 353 -7.77 -21.29 6.90
C PHE A 353 -7.97 -19.78 6.89
N PHE A 354 -7.37 -19.14 5.91
CA PHE A 354 -7.48 -17.69 5.70
C PHE A 354 -8.37 -17.39 4.49
N LEU A 355 -9.40 -16.56 4.68
CA LEU A 355 -10.35 -16.18 3.63
C LEU A 355 -10.05 -14.77 3.14
N PHE A 356 -9.83 -14.62 1.84
CA PHE A 356 -9.54 -13.30 1.25
C PHE A 356 -10.22 -13.11 -0.11
N PRO A 357 -11.49 -12.66 -0.14
CA PRO A 357 -12.26 -12.51 -1.38
C PRO A 357 -11.92 -11.23 -2.17
N SER A 358 -11.00 -10.39 -1.68
CA SER A 358 -10.70 -9.08 -2.27
C SER A 358 -10.12 -9.18 -3.68
N ALA A 359 -10.78 -8.51 -4.62
CA ALA A 359 -10.36 -8.41 -6.02
C ALA A 359 -9.44 -7.19 -6.31
N THR A 360 -9.26 -6.28 -5.34
CA THR A 360 -8.62 -4.98 -5.57
C THR A 360 -7.19 -4.87 -5.02
N ASP A 361 -6.70 -5.89 -4.32
CA ASP A 361 -5.36 -5.88 -3.78
C ASP A 361 -4.30 -6.12 -4.85
N THR A 362 -3.31 -5.23 -4.90
CA THR A 362 -2.22 -5.33 -5.90
C THR A 362 -1.20 -6.41 -5.58
N PHE A 363 -1.12 -6.85 -4.32
CA PHE A 363 -0.23 -7.92 -3.90
C PHE A 363 -0.90 -8.83 -2.87
N GLY A 364 -1.29 -8.31 -1.70
CA GLY A 364 -1.87 -9.08 -0.62
C GLY A 364 -0.85 -9.47 0.44
N ASN A 365 -0.30 -8.50 1.16
CA ASN A 365 0.61 -8.75 2.28
C ASN A 365 0.04 -9.77 3.28
N VAL A 366 -1.25 -9.67 3.55
CA VAL A 366 -2.00 -10.56 4.46
C VAL A 366 -1.98 -12.03 4.01
N ILE A 367 -1.84 -12.31 2.70
CA ILE A 367 -1.67 -13.68 2.20
C ILE A 367 -0.32 -14.23 2.64
N VAL A 368 0.75 -13.45 2.45
CA VAL A 368 2.11 -13.88 2.85
C VAL A 368 2.21 -14.02 4.37
N GLU A 369 1.59 -13.13 5.15
CA GLU A 369 1.50 -13.25 6.62
C GLU A 369 0.79 -14.54 7.05
N SER A 370 -0.32 -14.87 6.37
CA SER A 370 -1.06 -16.12 6.56
C SER A 370 -0.19 -17.33 6.26
N LEU A 371 0.44 -17.37 5.08
CA LEU A 371 1.31 -18.47 4.67
C LEU A 371 2.51 -18.62 5.62
N ALA A 372 3.13 -17.53 6.06
CA ALA A 372 4.23 -17.55 7.02
C ALA A 372 3.84 -18.15 8.37
N SER A 373 2.56 -18.00 8.74
CA SER A 373 1.99 -18.63 9.95
C SER A 373 1.56 -20.08 9.74
N GLY A 374 1.80 -20.64 8.56
CA GLY A 374 1.38 -22.00 8.20
C GLY A 374 -0.14 -22.10 7.99
N THR A 375 -0.81 -21.04 7.62
CA THR A 375 -2.27 -20.97 7.43
C THR A 375 -2.58 -20.86 5.95
N PRO A 376 -3.12 -21.92 5.29
CA PRO A 376 -3.45 -21.92 3.88
C PRO A 376 -4.51 -20.85 3.55
N ALA A 377 -4.33 -20.18 2.40
CA ALA A 377 -5.20 -19.09 1.99
C ALA A 377 -6.18 -19.48 0.88
N ILE A 378 -7.42 -18.99 0.99
CA ILE A 378 -8.46 -19.10 -0.03
C ILE A 378 -8.67 -17.71 -0.60
N VAL A 379 -8.32 -17.52 -1.86
CA VAL A 379 -8.33 -16.22 -2.53
C VAL A 379 -9.21 -16.26 -3.79
N THR A 380 -9.62 -15.08 -4.27
CA THR A 380 -10.30 -14.98 -5.56
C THR A 380 -9.33 -15.02 -6.75
N ASP A 381 -9.84 -15.35 -7.94
CA ASP A 381 -9.12 -15.32 -9.22
C ASP A 381 -8.89 -13.90 -9.76
N LYS A 382 -9.08 -12.87 -8.93
CA LYS A 382 -8.87 -11.46 -9.27
C LYS A 382 -7.80 -10.84 -8.37
N GLY A 383 -7.14 -9.80 -8.89
CA GLY A 383 -6.10 -9.10 -8.17
C GLY A 383 -4.77 -9.86 -8.03
N GLY A 384 -3.84 -9.31 -7.26
CA GLY A 384 -2.51 -9.86 -7.04
C GLY A 384 -2.41 -11.07 -6.11
N PRO A 385 -3.29 -11.26 -5.11
CA PRO A 385 -3.24 -12.38 -4.18
C PRO A 385 -3.15 -13.75 -4.85
N GLN A 386 -3.82 -13.96 -5.99
CA GLN A 386 -3.76 -15.22 -6.72
C GLN A 386 -2.34 -15.57 -7.22
N ASP A 387 -1.53 -14.57 -7.56
CA ASP A 387 -0.19 -14.82 -8.08
C ASP A 387 0.74 -15.37 -6.98
N ILE A 388 0.51 -14.99 -5.71
CA ILE A 388 1.22 -15.59 -4.57
C ILE A 388 0.92 -17.07 -4.48
N ILE A 389 -0.34 -17.46 -4.60
CA ILE A 389 -0.75 -18.88 -4.53
C ILE A 389 -0.27 -19.65 -5.77
N LYS A 390 -0.40 -19.07 -6.98
CA LYS A 390 0.05 -19.70 -8.25
C LYS A 390 1.55 -19.94 -8.31
N SER A 391 2.36 -19.08 -7.68
CA SER A 391 3.82 -19.17 -7.73
C SER A 391 4.39 -20.24 -6.81
N ALA A 392 3.58 -20.87 -5.96
CA ALA A 392 4.00 -21.99 -5.12
C ALA A 392 4.24 -23.25 -5.95
N LYS A 393 5.31 -23.98 -5.62
CA LYS A 393 5.63 -25.26 -6.29
C LYS A 393 4.64 -26.37 -5.92
N GLU A 394 4.14 -26.31 -4.69
CA GLU A 394 3.16 -27.25 -4.14
C GLU A 394 1.97 -26.44 -3.59
N LYS A 395 0.86 -27.13 -3.33
CA LYS A 395 -0.39 -26.52 -2.90
C LYS A 395 -0.25 -25.83 -1.54
N CYS A 396 -0.48 -24.51 -1.50
CA CYS A 396 -0.49 -23.70 -0.27
C CYS A 396 -1.82 -22.95 -0.06
N GLY A 397 -2.83 -23.23 -0.88
CA GLY A 397 -4.12 -22.57 -0.82
C GLY A 397 -4.98 -22.85 -2.06
N TRP A 398 -6.01 -22.04 -2.24
CA TRP A 398 -6.98 -22.18 -3.34
C TRP A 398 -7.25 -20.83 -4.00
N ILE A 399 -7.49 -20.89 -5.30
CA ILE A 399 -7.91 -19.74 -6.11
C ILE A 399 -9.30 -20.05 -6.65
N LEU A 400 -10.28 -19.26 -6.23
CA LEU A 400 -11.68 -19.50 -6.55
C LEU A 400 -12.24 -18.39 -7.47
N PRO A 401 -13.24 -18.70 -8.29
CA PRO A 401 -13.92 -17.71 -9.12
C PRO A 401 -14.49 -16.56 -8.26
N PHE A 402 -14.34 -15.34 -8.75
CA PHE A 402 -14.81 -14.15 -8.06
C PHE A 402 -16.31 -14.19 -7.81
N ARG A 403 -16.71 -14.12 -6.54
CA ARG A 403 -18.10 -14.12 -6.08
C ARG A 403 -18.94 -15.34 -6.50
N ASP A 404 -18.35 -16.47 -6.81
CA ASP A 404 -19.09 -17.70 -7.03
C ASP A 404 -19.43 -18.37 -5.70
N LEU A 405 -20.63 -18.10 -5.22
CA LEU A 405 -21.08 -18.51 -3.88
C LEU A 405 -21.01 -20.03 -3.68
N GLU A 406 -21.42 -20.80 -4.68
CA GLU A 406 -21.51 -22.27 -4.58
C GLU A 406 -20.12 -22.92 -4.57
N ILE A 407 -19.20 -22.42 -5.41
CA ILE A 407 -17.83 -22.91 -5.42
C ILE A 407 -17.12 -22.56 -4.11
N TRP A 408 -17.29 -21.34 -3.61
CA TRP A 408 -16.71 -20.93 -2.33
C TRP A 408 -17.27 -21.77 -1.16
N LYS A 409 -18.60 -21.96 -1.10
CA LYS A 409 -19.24 -22.78 -0.07
C LYS A 409 -18.75 -24.23 -0.11
N SER A 410 -18.65 -24.83 -1.30
CA SER A 410 -18.12 -26.18 -1.50
C SER A 410 -16.66 -26.29 -1.03
N GLN A 411 -15.83 -25.26 -1.32
CA GLN A 411 -14.44 -25.25 -0.87
C GLN A 411 -14.31 -25.14 0.66
N LEU A 412 -15.13 -24.32 1.31
CA LEU A 412 -15.13 -24.24 2.78
C LEU A 412 -15.49 -25.60 3.41
N LYS A 413 -16.44 -26.31 2.82
CA LYS A 413 -16.80 -27.68 3.26
C LYS A 413 -15.63 -28.65 3.13
N GLN A 414 -14.96 -28.65 1.99
CA GLN A 414 -13.75 -29.46 1.78
C GLN A 414 -12.63 -29.12 2.80
N CYS A 415 -12.47 -27.85 3.14
CA CYS A 415 -11.53 -27.41 4.18
C CYS A 415 -11.86 -28.02 5.55
N CYS A 416 -13.14 -28.08 5.90
CA CYS A 416 -13.57 -28.74 7.16
C CYS A 416 -13.24 -30.23 7.19
N GLU A 417 -13.40 -30.92 6.07
CA GLU A 417 -13.09 -32.34 5.94
C GLU A 417 -11.57 -32.60 5.97
N MET A 418 -10.79 -31.69 5.39
CA MET A 418 -9.33 -31.81 5.27
C MET A 418 -8.59 -31.62 6.61
N LEU A 419 -9.12 -30.87 7.57
CA LEU A 419 -8.42 -30.41 8.77
C LEU A 419 -7.71 -31.55 9.56
N LYS A 420 -8.25 -32.77 9.51
CA LYS A 420 -7.70 -33.94 10.23
C LYS A 420 -6.78 -34.82 9.38
N THR A 421 -6.46 -34.39 8.17
CA THR A 421 -5.66 -35.20 7.23
C THR A 421 -4.18 -34.85 7.29
N GLN A 422 -3.33 -35.80 6.89
CA GLN A 422 -1.90 -35.56 6.71
C GLN A 422 -1.62 -34.54 5.59
N GLU A 423 -2.49 -34.44 4.58
CA GLU A 423 -2.41 -33.48 3.49
C GLU A 423 -2.49 -32.03 4.04
N TYR A 424 -3.33 -31.77 5.05
CA TYR A 424 -3.42 -30.47 5.68
C TYR A 424 -2.10 -30.07 6.38
N GLU A 425 -1.49 -30.97 7.14
CA GLU A 425 -0.22 -30.69 7.81
C GLU A 425 0.93 -30.47 6.81
N GLN A 426 0.95 -31.21 5.71
CA GLN A 426 1.91 -30.98 4.62
C GLN A 426 1.69 -29.60 3.99
N MET A 427 0.44 -29.22 3.71
CA MET A 427 0.10 -27.91 3.16
C MET A 427 0.54 -26.76 4.07
N ARG A 428 0.41 -26.89 5.39
CA ARG A 428 0.90 -25.90 6.36
C ARG A 428 2.42 -25.67 6.23
N ASN A 429 3.18 -26.74 6.08
CA ASN A 429 4.63 -26.67 5.89
C ASN A 429 4.99 -26.01 4.56
N VAL A 430 4.27 -26.36 3.48
CA VAL A 430 4.42 -25.72 2.16
C VAL A 430 4.12 -24.22 2.23
N CYS A 431 3.08 -23.81 2.96
CA CYS A 431 2.76 -22.40 3.18
C CYS A 431 3.96 -21.66 3.79
N ALA A 432 4.48 -22.16 4.90
CA ALA A 432 5.59 -21.53 5.62
C ALA A 432 6.86 -21.46 4.74
N GLU A 433 7.18 -22.52 4.02
CA GLU A 433 8.35 -22.55 3.13
C GLU A 433 8.17 -21.56 1.96
N HIS A 434 6.99 -21.56 1.33
CA HIS A 434 6.70 -20.66 0.21
C HIS A 434 6.78 -19.19 0.62
N SER A 435 6.34 -18.83 1.84
CA SER A 435 6.39 -17.46 2.36
C SER A 435 7.80 -16.86 2.41
N LYS A 436 8.84 -17.69 2.53
CA LYS A 436 10.26 -17.27 2.55
C LYS A 436 10.70 -16.59 1.24
N ASN A 437 9.95 -16.79 0.15
CA ASN A 437 10.18 -16.07 -1.10
C ASN A 437 9.87 -14.57 -1.00
N TYR A 438 9.14 -14.15 0.02
CA TYR A 438 8.63 -12.78 0.20
C TYR A 438 9.24 -12.08 1.43
N THR A 439 10.41 -12.50 1.89
CA THR A 439 11.13 -11.82 2.98
C THR A 439 11.68 -10.47 2.54
N LEU A 440 11.85 -9.55 3.49
CA LEU A 440 12.51 -8.25 3.23
C LEU A 440 13.89 -8.42 2.62
N GLU A 441 14.66 -9.41 3.11
CA GLU A 441 16.02 -9.68 2.61
C GLU A 441 16.01 -10.03 1.12
N ARG A 442 15.19 -10.99 0.72
CA ARG A 442 15.12 -11.45 -0.67
C ARG A 442 14.65 -10.35 -1.61
N MET A 443 13.58 -9.65 -1.21
CA MET A 443 13.04 -8.54 -2.01
C MET A 443 14.05 -7.40 -2.14
N THR A 444 14.66 -6.95 -1.05
CA THR A 444 15.58 -5.82 -1.10
C THR A 444 16.87 -6.15 -1.85
N SER A 445 17.33 -7.40 -1.80
CA SER A 445 18.44 -7.87 -2.63
C SER A 445 18.07 -7.81 -4.11
N SER A 446 16.92 -8.34 -4.51
CA SER A 446 16.45 -8.28 -5.91
C SER A 446 16.22 -6.83 -6.38
N LEU A 447 15.66 -5.97 -5.52
CA LEU A 447 15.45 -4.55 -5.79
C LEU A 447 16.80 -3.83 -6.03
N TRP A 448 17.80 -4.14 -5.20
CA TRP A 448 19.12 -3.51 -5.32
C TRP A 448 19.85 -3.95 -6.58
N GLU A 449 19.82 -5.23 -6.95
CA GLU A 449 20.35 -5.73 -8.21
C GLU A 449 19.63 -5.10 -9.42
N PHE A 450 18.33 -4.95 -9.33
CA PHE A 450 17.56 -4.24 -10.36
C PHE A 450 18.02 -2.78 -10.49
N TYR A 451 18.22 -2.06 -9.39
CA TYR A 451 18.74 -0.68 -9.45
C TYR A 451 20.12 -0.61 -10.10
N LYS A 452 21.03 -1.55 -9.79
CA LYS A 452 22.34 -1.63 -10.47
C LYS A 452 22.18 -1.77 -11.99
N SER A 453 21.21 -2.55 -12.44
CA SER A 453 20.97 -2.76 -13.88
C SER A 453 20.44 -1.51 -14.61
N ILE A 454 19.96 -0.51 -13.88
CA ILE A 454 19.50 0.76 -14.44
C ILE A 454 20.69 1.68 -14.76
N PHE A 455 21.82 1.59 -14.03
CA PHE A 455 22.99 2.45 -14.17
C PHE A 455 24.01 1.89 -15.12
#